data_408dc889972e8a291559d4f2291b6cc5
#
_entry.id   408dc889972e8a291559d4f2291b6cc5
#
_cell.length_a   1.000
_cell.length_b   1.000
_cell.length_c   1.000
_cell.angle_alpha   90.00
_cell.angle_beta   90.00
_cell.angle_gamma   90.00
#
_symmetry.space_group_name_H-M   'P 1'
#
loop_
_entity.id
_entity.type
_entity.pdbx_description
1 polymer ?
#
loop_
_entity_poly.entity_id
_entity_poly.type
_entity_poly.pdbx_seq_one_letter_code
_entity_poly.pdbx_strand_id
1 'polypeptide(L)'
;MLLEQRLEFIDSLPTLPTITQRSLLALPEFSEKPEHDINKPTASVMPDTIDAFLPGVSQAIIDDVNLCKLVMQNAATKKYPEDAQLFEWYRYYVDGLSRLGWVTQNRNLQEITIKKVGLTMDQVALEMAAGLIGANAAQILAGVAKKAVEAVQKDPGAIKIFDTHKKLGTQAKFDVAPVWLDNGGQANMILNCISLDARESTRGILFWKSTKQSTTIKSGAVRTYLDTNIFSGLRASLYKRYSESGKKFIDDLPDF
;
A
#
# COMPACT_ATOMS: atom_id res chain seq x y z
N MET A 1 -16.51 1.14 18.60
CA MET A 1 -17.46 1.15 17.47
C MET A 1 -18.15 -0.21 17.44
N LEU A 2 -19.48 -0.23 17.39
CA LEU A 2 -20.27 -1.46 17.33
C LEU A 2 -20.13 -2.14 15.96
N LEU A 3 -20.39 -3.45 15.89
CA LEU A 3 -20.31 -4.22 14.64
C LEU A 3 -21.25 -3.64 13.55
N GLU A 4 -22.49 -3.31 13.92
CA GLU A 4 -23.45 -2.69 13.02
C GLU A 4 -22.93 -1.42 12.35
N GLN A 5 -22.33 -0.53 13.13
CA GLN A 5 -21.73 0.72 12.61
C GLN A 5 -20.57 0.47 11.64
N ARG A 6 -19.85 -0.64 11.81
CA ARG A 6 -18.78 -1.03 10.90
C ARG A 6 -19.34 -1.60 9.60
N LEU A 7 -20.43 -2.38 9.67
CA LEU A 7 -21.12 -2.90 8.50
C LEU A 7 -21.76 -1.76 7.68
N GLU A 8 -22.43 -0.81 8.34
CA GLU A 8 -22.95 0.41 7.69
C GLU A 8 -21.82 1.21 7.01
N PHE A 9 -20.66 1.27 7.65
CA PHE A 9 -19.49 1.92 7.04
C PHE A 9 -19.04 1.20 5.76
N ILE A 10 -18.97 -0.14 5.76
CA ILE A 10 -18.64 -0.92 4.56
C ILE A 10 -19.66 -0.63 3.45
N ASP A 11 -20.94 -0.58 3.77
CA ASP A 11 -22.01 -0.29 2.81
C ASP A 11 -21.98 1.13 2.25
N SER A 12 -21.43 2.08 3.01
CA SER A 12 -21.24 3.47 2.58
C SER A 12 -20.03 3.70 1.67
N LEU A 13 -19.09 2.73 1.61
CA LEU A 13 -17.88 2.88 0.83
C LEU A 13 -18.18 2.90 -0.69
N PRO A 14 -17.42 3.66 -1.48
CA PRO A 14 -17.62 3.69 -2.92
C PRO A 14 -17.25 2.35 -3.57
N THR A 15 -17.90 2.03 -4.68
CA THR A 15 -17.49 0.91 -5.54
C THR A 15 -16.08 1.11 -6.07
N LEU A 16 -15.33 0.04 -6.24
CA LEU A 16 -14.03 0.09 -6.89
C LEU A 16 -14.19 0.51 -8.37
N PRO A 17 -13.22 1.25 -8.92
CA PRO A 17 -13.23 1.58 -10.33
C PRO A 17 -13.19 0.28 -11.15
N THR A 18 -14.03 0.19 -12.18
CA THR A 18 -13.92 -0.88 -13.15
C THR A 18 -12.62 -0.67 -13.92
N ILE A 19 -11.68 -1.60 -13.81
CA ILE A 19 -10.49 -1.60 -14.66
C ILE A 19 -11.02 -1.83 -16.07
N THR A 20 -10.93 -0.83 -16.93
CA THR A 20 -11.42 -0.94 -18.30
C THR A 20 -10.64 -2.07 -18.98
N GLN A 21 -11.34 -2.99 -19.67
CA GLN A 21 -10.73 -4.09 -20.42
C GLN A 21 -9.54 -3.65 -21.31
N ARG A 22 -9.52 -2.40 -21.75
CA ARG A 22 -8.38 -1.80 -22.47
C ARG A 22 -7.10 -1.71 -21.66
N SER A 23 -7.18 -1.58 -20.34
CA SER A 23 -5.99 -1.61 -19.47
C SER A 23 -5.51 -3.04 -19.22
N LEU A 24 -6.43 -4.02 -19.21
CA LEU A 24 -6.11 -5.44 -19.07
C LEU A 24 -5.56 -6.04 -20.37
N LEU A 25 -6.03 -5.62 -21.55
CA LEU A 25 -5.53 -6.09 -22.84
C LEU A 25 -4.08 -5.65 -23.16
N ALA A 26 -3.53 -4.73 -22.39
CA ALA A 26 -2.14 -4.30 -22.50
C ALA A 26 -1.22 -5.02 -21.49
N LEU A 27 -1.76 -5.87 -20.62
CA LEU A 27 -0.98 -6.73 -19.74
C LEU A 27 -0.62 -8.00 -20.51
N PRO A 28 0.61 -8.51 -20.40
CA PRO A 28 0.93 -9.83 -20.93
C PRO A 28 -0.05 -10.86 -20.34
N GLU A 29 -0.42 -11.89 -21.11
CA GLU A 29 -1.16 -13.03 -20.57
C GLU A 29 -0.38 -13.56 -19.37
N PHE A 30 -0.89 -13.31 -18.17
CA PHE A 30 -0.31 -13.87 -16.97
C PHE A 30 -0.55 -15.38 -17.03
N SER A 31 0.55 -16.15 -17.06
CA SER A 31 0.51 -17.57 -16.74
C SER A 31 -0.18 -17.75 -15.37
N GLU A 32 -0.80 -18.91 -15.15
CA GLU A 32 -1.39 -19.28 -13.86
C GLU A 32 -0.48 -18.81 -12.71
N LYS A 33 -1.04 -18.04 -11.77
CA LYS A 33 -0.26 -17.55 -10.63
C LYS A 33 0.40 -18.73 -9.95
N PRO A 34 1.71 -18.68 -9.69
CA PRO A 34 2.36 -19.73 -8.92
C PRO A 34 1.71 -19.82 -7.54
N GLU A 35 1.55 -21.04 -7.03
CA GLU A 35 1.06 -21.27 -5.68
C GLU A 35 1.97 -20.52 -4.68
N HIS A 36 1.35 -19.71 -3.80
CA HIS A 36 2.09 -18.90 -2.84
C HIS A 36 2.87 -19.78 -1.85
N ASP A 37 4.20 -19.67 -1.89
CA ASP A 37 5.08 -20.33 -0.91
C ASP A 37 5.18 -19.47 0.35
N ILE A 38 4.46 -19.85 1.39
CA ILE A 38 4.42 -19.17 2.68
C ILE A 38 5.81 -18.97 3.33
N ASN A 39 6.80 -19.76 2.93
CA ASN A 39 8.16 -19.68 3.47
C ASN A 39 9.02 -18.64 2.73
N LYS A 40 8.50 -18.04 1.67
CA LYS A 40 9.19 -17.01 0.91
C LYS A 40 8.54 -15.64 1.07
N PRO A 41 9.35 -14.58 1.02
CA PRO A 41 8.79 -13.25 0.93
C PRO A 41 8.10 -13.07 -0.43
N THR A 42 7.00 -12.34 -0.43
CA THR A 42 6.29 -11.96 -1.65
C THR A 42 5.89 -10.48 -1.60
N ALA A 43 5.39 -9.95 -2.70
CA ALA A 43 4.91 -8.57 -2.75
C ALA A 43 3.68 -8.44 -3.64
N SER A 44 2.83 -7.48 -3.32
CA SER A 44 1.71 -7.07 -4.16
C SER A 44 1.89 -5.63 -4.61
N VAL A 45 1.48 -5.34 -5.84
CA VAL A 45 1.50 -3.98 -6.40
C VAL A 45 0.07 -3.50 -6.59
N MET A 46 -0.20 -2.34 -6.03
CA MET A 46 -1.48 -1.64 -6.16
C MET A 46 -1.22 -0.19 -6.60
N PRO A 47 -2.24 0.58 -6.97
CA PRO A 47 -2.06 1.99 -7.26
C PRO A 47 -1.33 2.72 -6.13
N ASP A 48 -0.24 3.38 -6.45
CA ASP A 48 0.64 4.12 -5.54
C ASP A 48 1.21 3.28 -4.35
N THR A 49 1.12 1.94 -4.39
CA THR A 49 1.51 1.08 -3.25
C THR A 49 2.23 -0.18 -3.69
N ILE A 50 3.27 -0.53 -2.95
CA ILE A 50 3.93 -1.84 -2.98
C ILE A 50 3.86 -2.42 -1.58
N ASP A 51 3.13 -3.52 -1.41
CA ASP A 51 3.07 -4.25 -0.15
C ASP A 51 4.08 -5.39 -0.16
N ALA A 52 4.97 -5.39 0.83
CA ALA A 52 6.04 -6.38 0.96
C ALA A 52 5.72 -7.33 2.12
N PHE A 53 5.38 -8.59 1.81
CA PHE A 53 5.00 -9.61 2.78
C PHE A 53 6.21 -10.43 3.19
N LEU A 54 6.44 -10.54 4.49
CA LEU A 54 7.50 -11.39 5.03
C LEU A 54 7.10 -12.88 4.97
N PRO A 55 8.09 -13.79 5.02
CA PRO A 55 7.80 -15.21 5.21
C PRO A 55 6.87 -15.46 6.40
N GLY A 56 5.97 -16.41 6.28
CA GLY A 56 4.95 -16.77 7.27
C GLY A 56 3.57 -16.15 7.00
N VAL A 57 3.46 -15.13 6.15
CA VAL A 57 2.18 -14.51 5.81
C VAL A 57 1.44 -15.40 4.80
N SER A 58 0.24 -15.88 5.16
CA SER A 58 -0.57 -16.74 4.29
C SER A 58 -1.26 -15.94 3.18
N GLN A 59 -1.63 -16.61 2.08
CA GLN A 59 -2.38 -16.00 0.97
C GLN A 59 -3.67 -15.32 1.47
N ALA A 60 -4.39 -15.94 2.41
CA ALA A 60 -5.61 -15.36 2.95
C ALA A 60 -5.37 -14.00 3.64
N ILE A 61 -4.23 -13.85 4.33
CA ILE A 61 -3.85 -12.57 4.95
C ILE A 61 -3.42 -11.56 3.89
N ILE A 62 -2.69 -11.99 2.86
CA ILE A 62 -2.32 -11.14 1.71
C ILE A 62 -3.57 -10.56 1.07
N ASP A 63 -4.56 -11.41 0.78
CA ASP A 63 -5.83 -10.98 0.17
C ASP A 63 -6.59 -9.99 1.07
N ASP A 64 -6.65 -10.26 2.37
CA ASP A 64 -7.32 -9.39 3.35
C ASP A 64 -6.64 -8.01 3.44
N VAL A 65 -5.31 -7.97 3.47
CA VAL A 65 -4.52 -6.73 3.46
C VAL A 65 -4.78 -5.94 2.19
N ASN A 66 -4.61 -6.60 1.03
CA ASN A 66 -4.77 -5.97 -0.27
C ASN A 66 -6.19 -5.41 -0.45
N LEU A 67 -7.23 -6.17 -0.09
CA LEU A 67 -8.61 -5.72 -0.20
C LEU A 67 -8.89 -4.51 0.70
N CYS A 68 -8.50 -4.56 1.97
CA CYS A 68 -8.70 -3.46 2.91
C CYS A 68 -8.00 -2.17 2.42
N LYS A 69 -6.76 -2.29 1.97
CA LYS A 69 -5.98 -1.16 1.47
C LYS A 69 -6.60 -0.57 0.21
N LEU A 70 -6.91 -1.42 -0.78
CA LEU A 70 -7.47 -0.99 -2.06
C LEU A 70 -8.80 -0.23 -1.87
N VAL A 71 -9.69 -0.78 -1.06
CA VAL A 71 -11.00 -0.17 -0.79
C VAL A 71 -10.84 1.19 -0.12
N MET A 72 -9.97 1.27 0.87
CA MET A 72 -9.77 2.51 1.61
C MET A 72 -8.97 3.56 0.84
N GLN A 73 -7.99 3.17 0.01
CA GLN A 73 -7.31 4.09 -0.91
C GLN A 73 -8.28 4.70 -1.92
N ASN A 74 -9.14 3.87 -2.53
CA ASN A 74 -10.16 4.34 -3.45
C ASN A 74 -11.13 5.32 -2.78
N ALA A 75 -11.60 5.00 -1.58
CA ALA A 75 -12.50 5.87 -0.82
C ALA A 75 -11.84 7.20 -0.45
N ALA A 76 -10.58 7.16 0.01
CA ALA A 76 -9.81 8.35 0.35
C ALA A 76 -9.54 9.22 -0.88
N THR A 77 -9.20 8.63 -2.01
CA THR A 77 -8.93 9.36 -3.28
C THR A 77 -10.20 10.01 -3.83
N LYS A 78 -11.36 9.34 -3.71
CA LYS A 78 -12.64 9.97 -4.10
C LYS A 78 -13.03 11.14 -3.20
N LYS A 79 -12.71 11.06 -1.91
CA LYS A 79 -13.07 12.10 -0.94
C LYS A 79 -12.10 13.28 -0.95
N TYR A 80 -10.82 13.02 -1.18
CA TYR A 80 -9.73 14.00 -1.15
C TYR A 80 -8.88 13.86 -2.42
N PRO A 81 -9.37 14.34 -3.57
CA PRO A 81 -8.70 14.14 -4.86
C PRO A 81 -7.49 15.05 -5.09
N GLU A 82 -7.33 16.12 -4.30
CA GLU A 82 -6.30 17.13 -4.52
C GLU A 82 -5.00 16.80 -3.78
N ASP A 83 -3.86 17.00 -4.42
CA ASP A 83 -2.53 16.76 -3.82
C ASP A 83 -2.28 17.60 -2.56
N ALA A 84 -2.89 18.78 -2.47
CA ALA A 84 -2.81 19.64 -1.28
C ALA A 84 -3.49 19.01 -0.05
N GLN A 85 -4.42 18.06 -0.26
CA GLN A 85 -5.19 17.39 0.79
C GLN A 85 -4.55 16.06 1.25
N LEU A 86 -3.24 15.90 1.07
CA LEU A 86 -2.54 14.65 1.38
C LEU A 86 -2.75 14.20 2.84
N PHE A 87 -2.71 15.12 3.79
CA PHE A 87 -2.86 14.78 5.20
C PHE A 87 -4.30 14.41 5.57
N GLU A 88 -5.30 15.04 4.97
CA GLU A 88 -6.70 14.68 5.09
C GLU A 88 -6.97 13.33 4.45
N TRP A 89 -6.41 13.07 3.27
CA TRP A 89 -6.45 11.79 2.57
C TRP A 89 -5.89 10.68 3.46
N TYR A 90 -4.71 10.88 4.02
CA TYR A 90 -4.04 9.89 4.85
C TYR A 90 -4.79 9.61 6.15
N ARG A 91 -5.30 10.66 6.83
CA ARG A 91 -6.11 10.49 8.04
C ARG A 91 -7.37 9.66 7.74
N TYR A 92 -8.07 10.00 6.66
CA TYR A 92 -9.27 9.27 6.27
C TYR A 92 -8.97 7.82 5.90
N TYR A 93 -7.87 7.58 5.21
CA TYR A 93 -7.39 6.24 4.86
C TYR A 93 -7.12 5.40 6.11
N VAL A 94 -6.34 5.91 7.06
CA VAL A 94 -5.99 5.22 8.31
C VAL A 94 -7.21 5.03 9.22
N ASP A 95 -8.08 6.04 9.33
CA ASP A 95 -9.32 5.95 10.11
C ASP A 95 -10.28 4.90 9.51
N GLY A 96 -10.36 4.83 8.19
CA GLY A 96 -11.14 3.82 7.50
C GLY A 96 -10.61 2.41 7.74
N LEU A 97 -9.32 2.19 7.65
CA LEU A 97 -8.69 0.92 8.02
C LEU A 97 -9.02 0.53 9.47
N SER A 98 -9.02 1.50 10.38
CA SER A 98 -9.41 1.23 11.78
C SER A 98 -10.87 0.76 11.90
N ARG A 99 -11.76 1.26 11.04
CA ARG A 99 -13.15 0.77 10.97
C ARG A 99 -13.25 -0.64 10.39
N LEU A 100 -12.29 -1.04 9.54
CA LEU A 100 -12.18 -2.39 9.00
C LEU A 100 -11.44 -3.37 9.92
N GLY A 101 -11.13 -2.99 11.17
CA GLY A 101 -10.51 -3.89 12.16
C GLY A 101 -8.99 -3.73 12.31
N TRP A 102 -8.37 -2.77 11.62
CA TRP A 102 -6.97 -2.47 11.81
C TRP A 102 -6.77 -1.53 13.00
N VAL A 103 -6.04 -1.98 14.02
CA VAL A 103 -5.74 -1.18 15.21
C VAL A 103 -4.47 -0.38 15.00
N THR A 104 -4.59 0.92 15.02
CA THR A 104 -3.49 1.85 14.74
C THR A 104 -2.73 2.20 16.01
N GLN A 105 -1.42 2.04 15.97
CA GLN A 105 -0.48 2.47 16.99
C GLN A 105 0.33 3.65 16.44
N ASN A 106 0.45 4.73 17.21
CA ASN A 106 1.24 5.92 16.87
C ASN A 106 0.98 6.51 15.47
N ARG A 107 0.43 7.69 15.42
CA ARG A 107 0.20 8.43 14.17
C ARG A 107 1.16 9.60 14.12
N ASN A 108 2.07 9.59 13.17
CA ASN A 108 2.92 10.75 12.89
C ASN A 108 2.75 11.17 11.44
N LEU A 109 2.20 12.37 11.25
CA LEU A 109 2.21 13.08 9.98
C LEU A 109 3.11 14.29 10.14
N GLN A 110 4.16 14.36 9.35
CA GLN A 110 5.15 15.42 9.44
C GLN A 110 5.72 15.78 8.08
N GLU A 111 6.22 16.99 8.00
CA GLU A 111 7.07 17.40 6.91
C GLU A 111 8.53 17.21 7.35
N ILE A 112 9.29 16.48 6.58
CA ILE A 112 10.71 16.24 6.85
C ILE A 112 11.58 16.72 5.70
N THR A 113 12.78 17.12 6.02
CA THR A 113 13.79 17.49 5.02
C THR A 113 14.87 16.42 4.97
N ILE A 114 14.99 15.76 3.82
CA ILE A 114 16.06 14.79 3.56
C ILE A 114 17.28 15.55 3.07
N LYS A 115 18.42 15.34 3.75
CA LYS A 115 19.70 15.99 3.43
C LYS A 115 20.68 15.07 2.70
N LYS A 116 20.18 14.02 2.05
CA LYS A 116 21.00 13.05 1.32
C LYS A 116 20.70 13.10 -0.16
N VAL A 117 21.73 13.01 -0.99
CA VAL A 117 21.61 12.86 -2.44
C VAL A 117 21.65 11.38 -2.81
N GLY A 118 20.89 11.00 -3.83
CA GLY A 118 20.89 9.63 -4.37
C GLY A 118 19.97 8.65 -3.65
N LEU A 119 19.17 9.07 -2.66
CA LEU A 119 18.16 8.23 -2.05
C LEU A 119 17.05 7.90 -3.06
N THR A 120 16.70 6.64 -3.16
CA THR A 120 15.56 6.15 -3.94
C THR A 120 14.27 6.18 -3.13
N MET A 121 13.11 6.06 -3.79
CA MET A 121 11.81 6.11 -3.12
C MET A 121 11.65 5.02 -2.05
N ASP A 122 12.10 3.79 -2.35
CA ASP A 122 12.08 2.66 -1.42
C ASP A 122 12.96 2.92 -0.18
N GLN A 123 14.14 3.52 -0.36
CA GLN A 123 15.01 3.90 0.75
C GLN A 123 14.36 4.95 1.65
N VAL A 124 13.66 5.93 1.07
CA VAL A 124 12.90 6.92 1.86
C VAL A 124 11.81 6.23 2.67
N ALA A 125 11.02 5.35 2.05
CA ALA A 125 9.95 4.61 2.74
C ALA A 125 10.51 3.73 3.88
N LEU A 126 11.65 3.08 3.65
CA LEU A 126 12.31 2.24 4.65
C LEU A 126 12.92 3.04 5.81
N GLU A 127 13.50 4.20 5.57
CA GLU A 127 13.97 5.09 6.64
C GLU A 127 12.80 5.49 7.57
N MET A 128 11.61 5.73 7.00
CA MET A 128 10.40 6.03 7.79
C MET A 128 9.95 4.82 8.59
N ALA A 129 9.90 3.63 7.97
CA ALA A 129 9.48 2.40 8.61
C ALA A 129 10.45 1.96 9.72
N ALA A 130 11.75 2.13 9.53
CA ALA A 130 12.78 1.70 10.48
C ALA A 130 12.62 2.31 11.87
N GLY A 131 12.16 3.55 11.95
CA GLY A 131 11.85 4.21 13.22
C GLY A 131 10.72 3.56 14.04
N LEU A 132 9.90 2.71 13.42
CA LEU A 132 8.72 2.09 14.05
C LEU A 132 8.91 0.61 14.39
N ILE A 133 9.88 -0.10 13.79
CA ILE A 133 10.00 -1.56 13.90
C ILE A 133 11.33 -2.05 14.49
N GLY A 134 12.30 -1.18 14.68
CA GLY A 134 13.64 -1.55 15.14
C GLY A 134 14.57 -2.06 14.03
N ALA A 135 15.88 -1.98 14.27
CA ALA A 135 16.90 -2.14 13.25
C ALA A 135 16.95 -3.52 12.58
N ASN A 136 16.78 -4.60 13.33
CA ASN A 136 16.88 -5.97 12.77
C ASN A 136 15.70 -6.29 11.83
N ALA A 137 14.46 -5.95 12.23
CA ALA A 137 13.30 -6.13 11.38
C ALA A 137 13.38 -5.20 10.16
N ALA A 138 13.86 -3.97 10.33
CA ALA A 138 14.04 -3.02 9.24
C ALA A 138 14.99 -3.54 8.15
N GLN A 139 16.07 -4.28 8.50
CA GLN A 139 16.98 -4.84 7.50
C GLN A 139 16.33 -5.93 6.64
N ILE A 140 15.54 -6.82 7.26
CA ILE A 140 14.82 -7.87 6.54
C ILE A 140 13.81 -7.23 5.59
N LEU A 141 13.03 -6.29 6.09
CA LEU A 141 12.03 -5.54 5.32
C LEU A 141 12.66 -4.75 4.17
N ALA A 142 13.82 -4.14 4.42
CA ALA A 142 14.57 -3.43 3.39
C ALA A 142 14.91 -4.35 2.21
N GLY A 143 15.35 -5.57 2.50
CA GLY A 143 15.67 -6.55 1.46
C GLY A 143 14.46 -6.96 0.64
N VAL A 144 13.31 -7.18 1.28
CA VAL A 144 12.05 -7.57 0.60
C VAL A 144 11.51 -6.40 -0.21
N ALA A 145 11.40 -5.21 0.39
CA ALA A 145 10.89 -4.02 -0.27
C ALA A 145 11.74 -3.62 -1.49
N LYS A 146 13.08 -3.69 -1.35
CA LYS A 146 14.00 -3.42 -2.47
C LYS A 146 13.76 -4.38 -3.63
N LYS A 147 13.68 -5.69 -3.36
CA LYS A 147 13.41 -6.70 -4.40
C LYS A 147 12.06 -6.47 -5.06
N ALA A 148 11.02 -6.14 -4.29
CA ALA A 148 9.70 -5.83 -4.81
C ALA A 148 9.74 -4.62 -5.75
N VAL A 149 10.36 -3.50 -5.34
CA VAL A 149 10.53 -2.31 -6.17
C VAL A 149 11.32 -2.62 -7.45
N GLU A 150 12.43 -3.36 -7.35
CA GLU A 150 13.23 -3.76 -8.52
C GLU A 150 12.44 -4.66 -9.49
N ALA A 151 11.57 -5.54 -8.99
CA ALA A 151 10.71 -6.36 -9.80
C ALA A 151 9.66 -5.51 -10.54
N VAL A 152 8.99 -4.60 -9.82
CA VAL A 152 8.03 -3.64 -10.41
C VAL A 152 8.70 -2.78 -11.48
N GLN A 153 9.92 -2.30 -11.25
CA GLN A 153 10.67 -1.48 -12.21
C GLN A 153 11.01 -2.22 -13.51
N LYS A 154 11.01 -3.55 -13.49
CA LYS A 154 11.29 -4.40 -14.67
C LYS A 154 10.03 -4.82 -15.41
N ASP A 155 8.87 -4.70 -14.80
CA ASP A 155 7.57 -5.09 -15.37
C ASP A 155 6.76 -3.86 -15.80
N PRO A 156 6.59 -3.64 -17.12
CA PRO A 156 5.81 -2.51 -17.64
C PRO A 156 4.33 -2.52 -17.17
N GLY A 157 3.75 -3.71 -16.96
CA GLY A 157 2.39 -3.87 -16.45
C GLY A 157 2.30 -3.40 -15.00
N ALA A 158 3.22 -3.85 -14.16
CA ALA A 158 3.31 -3.44 -12.76
C ALA A 158 3.57 -1.94 -12.60
N ILE A 159 4.47 -1.37 -13.42
CA ILE A 159 4.70 0.09 -13.46
C ILE A 159 3.39 0.82 -13.76
N LYS A 160 2.61 0.34 -14.74
CA LYS A 160 1.35 0.97 -15.12
C LYS A 160 0.30 0.89 -14.01
N ILE A 161 0.23 -0.23 -13.29
CA ILE A 161 -0.66 -0.38 -12.12
C ILE A 161 -0.26 0.60 -11.03
N PHE A 162 1.02 0.64 -10.68
CA PHE A 162 1.54 1.53 -9.65
C PHE A 162 1.29 3.01 -10.00
N ASP A 163 1.56 3.41 -11.22
CA ASP A 163 1.42 4.80 -11.69
C ASP A 163 -0.02 5.14 -12.16
N THR A 164 -1.03 4.31 -11.89
CA THR A 164 -2.41 4.50 -12.40
C THR A 164 -3.03 5.83 -11.99
N HIS A 165 -2.73 6.31 -10.78
CA HIS A 165 -3.24 7.57 -10.25
C HIS A 165 -2.33 8.76 -10.52
N LYS A 166 -1.33 8.59 -11.37
CA LYS A 166 -0.44 9.67 -11.77
C LYS A 166 -1.24 10.75 -12.49
N LYS A 167 -1.75 11.71 -11.75
CA LYS A 167 -2.10 13.00 -12.32
C LYS A 167 -0.79 13.66 -12.72
N LEU A 168 -0.80 14.38 -13.85
CA LEU A 168 0.29 15.25 -14.29
C LEU A 168 0.49 16.42 -13.29
N GLY A 169 0.51 16.10 -12.02
CA GLY A 169 0.68 17.01 -10.89
C GLY A 169 2.13 17.13 -10.49
N THR A 170 2.40 18.10 -9.66
CA THR A 170 3.74 18.38 -9.16
C THR A 170 4.15 17.44 -8.02
N GLN A 171 3.20 16.72 -7.42
CA GLN A 171 3.46 15.82 -6.29
C GLN A 171 2.91 14.41 -6.56
N ALA A 172 3.70 13.40 -6.24
CA ALA A 172 3.30 12.01 -6.26
C ALA A 172 3.36 11.43 -4.85
N LYS A 173 2.29 10.73 -4.45
CA LYS A 173 2.24 9.97 -3.20
C LYS A 173 2.56 8.52 -3.48
N PHE A 174 3.17 7.86 -2.51
CA PHE A 174 3.41 6.43 -2.58
C PHE A 174 3.52 5.80 -1.19
N ASP A 175 3.36 4.48 -1.15
CA ASP A 175 3.56 3.64 0.02
C ASP A 175 4.44 2.43 -0.34
N VAL A 176 5.35 2.07 0.54
CA VAL A 176 6.01 0.76 0.55
C VAL A 176 5.76 0.17 1.93
N ALA A 177 4.75 -0.70 2.01
CA ALA A 177 4.22 -1.20 3.26
C ALA A 177 4.75 -2.61 3.57
N PRO A 178 5.60 -2.78 4.57
CA PRO A 178 5.95 -4.09 5.07
C PRO A 178 4.79 -4.70 5.87
N VAL A 179 4.56 -6.00 5.63
CA VAL A 179 3.55 -6.81 6.33
C VAL A 179 4.21 -8.05 6.92
N TRP A 180 3.97 -8.35 8.19
CA TRP A 180 4.53 -9.50 8.87
C TRP A 180 3.58 -10.05 9.93
N LEU A 181 3.82 -11.28 10.38
CA LEU A 181 3.15 -11.82 11.57
C LEU A 181 4.02 -11.59 12.81
N ASP A 182 3.39 -11.22 13.91
CA ASP A 182 4.07 -11.25 15.21
C ASP A 182 4.11 -12.67 15.81
N ASN A 183 4.70 -12.80 17.00
CA ASN A 183 4.81 -14.08 17.69
C ASN A 183 3.45 -14.72 18.05
N GLY A 184 2.38 -13.94 18.07
CA GLY A 184 1.00 -14.39 18.26
C GLY A 184 0.27 -14.77 16.98
N GLY A 185 0.94 -14.65 15.82
CA GLY A 185 0.33 -14.88 14.50
C GLY A 185 -0.56 -13.73 14.01
N GLN A 186 -0.49 -12.57 14.67
CA GLN A 186 -1.27 -11.39 14.29
C GLN A 186 -0.59 -10.64 13.17
N ALA A 187 -1.34 -10.31 12.12
CA ALA A 187 -0.82 -9.54 11.00
C ALA A 187 -0.56 -8.08 11.39
N ASN A 188 0.67 -7.65 11.20
CA ASN A 188 1.12 -6.27 11.40
C ASN A 188 1.53 -5.68 10.08
N MET A 189 1.34 -4.36 9.90
CA MET A 189 1.89 -3.61 8.78
C MET A 189 2.32 -2.21 9.19
N ILE A 190 3.22 -1.63 8.41
CA ILE A 190 3.50 -0.20 8.46
C ILE A 190 2.89 0.42 7.21
N LEU A 191 2.07 1.41 7.43
CA LEU A 191 1.55 2.26 6.38
C LEU A 191 2.43 3.51 6.31
N ASN A 192 2.97 3.77 5.15
CA ASN A 192 3.67 5.00 4.86
C ASN A 192 2.81 5.84 3.91
N CYS A 193 2.71 7.11 4.17
CA CYS A 193 2.20 8.07 3.20
C CYS A 193 3.32 9.05 2.91
N ILE A 194 3.93 8.93 1.73
CA ILE A 194 5.06 9.74 1.33
C ILE A 194 4.67 10.51 0.08
N SER A 195 4.89 11.82 0.09
CA SER A 195 4.69 12.67 -1.08
C SER A 195 5.99 13.36 -1.43
N LEU A 196 6.37 13.20 -2.67
CA LEU A 196 7.57 13.78 -3.27
C LEU A 196 7.21 14.70 -4.43
N ASP A 197 8.06 15.67 -4.72
CA ASP A 197 7.96 16.47 -5.94
C ASP A 197 8.33 15.60 -7.17
N ALA A 198 7.31 15.19 -7.92
CA ALA A 198 7.45 14.29 -9.07
C ALA A 198 8.18 14.95 -10.26
N ARG A 199 8.32 16.28 -10.29
CA ARG A 199 9.06 17.00 -11.35
C ARG A 199 10.54 16.65 -11.40
N GLU A 200 11.08 16.10 -10.32
CA GLU A 200 12.48 15.64 -10.24
C GLU A 200 12.71 14.28 -10.93
N SER A 201 11.67 13.59 -11.37
CA SER A 201 11.78 12.32 -12.07
C SER A 201 11.13 12.37 -13.44
N THR A 202 11.90 12.12 -14.49
CA THR A 202 11.40 12.04 -15.88
C THR A 202 10.69 10.72 -16.19
N ARG A 203 10.91 9.67 -15.35
CA ARG A 203 10.37 8.32 -15.56
C ARG A 203 9.25 7.92 -14.60
N GLY A 204 8.87 8.81 -13.68
CA GLY A 204 7.88 8.53 -12.66
C GLY A 204 8.47 8.28 -11.28
N ILE A 205 7.59 8.13 -10.28
CA ILE A 205 7.98 8.05 -8.87
C ILE A 205 8.82 6.80 -8.55
N LEU A 206 8.56 5.69 -9.20
CA LEU A 206 9.34 4.44 -9.05
C LEU A 206 10.83 4.61 -9.37
N PHE A 207 11.17 5.58 -10.23
CA PHE A 207 12.54 5.86 -10.65
C PHE A 207 13.09 7.13 -10.01
N TRP A 208 12.35 7.69 -9.06
CA TRP A 208 12.79 8.89 -8.38
C TRP A 208 14.06 8.67 -7.56
N LYS A 209 14.94 9.63 -7.62
CA LYS A 209 16.13 9.73 -6.75
C LYS A 209 16.28 11.17 -6.31
N SER A 210 16.67 11.35 -5.05
CA SER A 210 16.97 12.69 -4.56
C SER A 210 18.19 13.28 -5.30
N THR A 211 17.99 14.40 -5.96
CA THR A 211 19.04 15.07 -6.74
C THR A 211 19.66 16.25 -6.00
N LYS A 212 18.98 16.78 -4.99
CA LYS A 212 19.38 17.93 -4.20
C LYS A 212 19.90 17.52 -2.83
N GLN A 213 20.81 18.31 -2.28
CA GLN A 213 21.29 18.13 -0.89
C GLN A 213 20.21 18.39 0.17
N SER A 214 19.07 18.95 -0.22
CA SER A 214 17.92 19.19 0.65
C SER A 214 16.64 19.00 -0.15
N THR A 215 15.92 17.93 0.14
CA THR A 215 14.61 17.62 -0.46
C THR A 215 13.58 17.57 0.66
N THR A 216 12.57 18.43 0.59
CA THR A 216 11.47 18.40 1.53
C THR A 216 10.43 17.40 1.06
N ILE A 217 10.05 16.49 1.94
CA ILE A 217 9.00 15.50 1.70
C ILE A 217 7.94 15.62 2.79
N LYS A 218 6.68 15.40 2.42
CA LYS A 218 5.62 15.16 3.38
C LYS A 218 5.53 13.68 3.63
N SER A 219 5.59 13.28 4.88
CA SER A 219 5.53 11.86 5.23
C SER A 219 4.66 11.59 6.44
N GLY A 220 4.06 10.43 6.46
CA GLY A 220 3.41 9.87 7.62
C GLY A 220 3.69 8.39 7.66
N ALA A 221 4.00 7.88 8.85
CA ALA A 221 4.15 6.46 9.06
C ALA A 221 3.34 6.05 10.28
N VAL A 222 2.67 4.91 10.17
CA VAL A 222 1.88 4.36 11.25
C VAL A 222 2.04 2.85 11.30
N ARG A 223 2.29 2.32 12.48
CA ARG A 223 2.19 0.87 12.71
C ARG A 223 0.76 0.52 13.02
N THR A 224 0.25 -0.51 12.36
CA THR A 224 -1.09 -1.05 12.59
C THR A 224 -1.06 -2.57 12.59
N TYR A 225 -2.01 -3.19 13.28
CA TYR A 225 -2.20 -4.63 13.28
C TYR A 225 -3.67 -4.98 13.05
N LEU A 226 -3.93 -6.15 12.47
CA LEU A 226 -5.29 -6.63 12.23
C LEU A 226 -5.83 -7.31 13.47
N ASP A 227 -6.89 -6.76 14.06
CA ASP A 227 -7.67 -7.46 15.08
C ASP A 227 -8.57 -8.51 14.41
N THR A 228 -8.15 -9.77 14.48
CA THR A 228 -8.84 -10.89 13.83
C THR A 228 -10.26 -11.11 14.36
N ASN A 229 -10.53 -10.79 15.63
CA ASN A 229 -11.86 -10.92 16.22
C ASN A 229 -12.82 -9.89 15.59
N ILE A 230 -12.37 -8.65 15.44
CA ILE A 230 -13.15 -7.61 14.76
C ILE A 230 -13.31 -7.94 13.28
N PHE A 231 -12.21 -8.26 12.61
CA PHE A 231 -12.21 -8.46 11.16
C PHE A 231 -13.02 -9.66 10.72
N SER A 232 -13.03 -10.77 11.49
CA SER A 232 -13.81 -11.97 11.17
C SER A 232 -15.31 -11.68 11.00
N GLY A 233 -15.86 -10.76 11.80
CA GLY A 233 -17.26 -10.30 11.68
C GLY A 233 -17.52 -9.40 10.46
N LEU A 234 -16.49 -8.82 9.85
CA LEU A 234 -16.58 -7.89 8.72
C LEU A 234 -16.19 -8.53 7.39
N ARG A 235 -15.33 -9.54 7.42
CA ARG A 235 -14.70 -10.15 6.26
C ARG A 235 -15.71 -10.56 5.19
N ALA A 236 -16.74 -11.31 5.58
CA ALA A 236 -17.76 -11.78 4.64
C ALA A 236 -18.50 -10.64 3.94
N SER A 237 -18.87 -9.58 4.66
CA SER A 237 -19.56 -8.40 4.10
C SER A 237 -18.65 -7.61 3.17
N LEU A 238 -17.37 -7.43 3.55
CA LEU A 238 -16.38 -6.74 2.73
C LEU A 238 -16.15 -7.50 1.40
N TYR A 239 -15.92 -8.81 1.46
CA TYR A 239 -15.72 -9.64 0.27
C TYR A 239 -16.98 -9.69 -0.59
N LYS A 240 -18.18 -9.85 0.00
CA LYS A 240 -19.44 -9.85 -0.75
C LYS A 240 -19.62 -8.56 -1.54
N ARG A 241 -19.32 -7.40 -0.93
CA ARG A 241 -19.47 -6.09 -1.58
C ARG A 241 -18.49 -5.89 -2.72
N TYR A 242 -17.30 -6.44 -2.61
CA TYR A 242 -16.21 -6.21 -3.57
C TYR A 242 -15.80 -7.45 -4.35
N SER A 243 -16.52 -8.59 -4.18
CA SER A 243 -16.13 -9.91 -4.72
C SER A 243 -15.93 -9.92 -6.24
N GLU A 244 -16.72 -9.19 -6.99
CA GLU A 244 -16.60 -9.19 -8.46
C GLU A 244 -15.49 -8.25 -8.95
N SER A 245 -15.37 -7.06 -8.37
CA SER A 245 -14.39 -6.07 -8.78
C SER A 245 -13.07 -6.17 -8.02
N GLY A 246 -13.12 -6.49 -6.72
CA GLY A 246 -11.94 -6.58 -5.87
C GLY A 246 -11.16 -7.86 -6.09
N LYS A 247 -11.84 -9.01 -6.19
CA LYS A 247 -11.19 -10.29 -6.46
C LYS A 247 -10.46 -10.24 -7.81
N LYS A 248 -11.14 -9.80 -8.86
CA LYS A 248 -10.53 -9.66 -10.16
C LYS A 248 -9.35 -8.71 -10.15
N PHE A 249 -9.46 -7.57 -9.43
CA PHE A 249 -8.33 -6.64 -9.30
C PHE A 249 -7.15 -7.28 -8.56
N ILE A 250 -7.40 -8.00 -7.45
CA ILE A 250 -6.35 -8.66 -6.66
C ILE A 250 -5.74 -9.83 -7.44
N ASP A 251 -6.57 -10.62 -8.14
CA ASP A 251 -6.12 -11.74 -8.96
C ASP A 251 -5.29 -11.29 -10.17
N ASP A 252 -5.53 -10.07 -10.66
CA ASP A 252 -4.78 -9.45 -11.75
C ASP A 252 -3.49 -8.74 -11.28
N LEU A 253 -3.20 -8.71 -9.96
CA LEU A 253 -1.96 -8.13 -9.44
C LEU A 253 -0.78 -9.09 -9.69
N PRO A 254 0.36 -8.60 -10.18
CA PRO A 254 1.54 -9.43 -10.34
C PRO A 254 2.11 -9.85 -8.98
N ASP A 255 2.33 -11.14 -8.80
CA ASP A 255 3.12 -11.69 -7.68
C ASP A 255 4.60 -11.71 -8.07
N PHE A 256 5.49 -11.29 -7.14
CA PHE A 256 6.92 -11.19 -7.36
C PHE A 256 7.74 -12.13 -6.45
#